data_728093a3c6c781d023b5a35b8fe9c2f8
#
_entry.id   728093a3c6c781d023b5a35b8fe9c2f8
#
_cell.length_a   1.000
_cell.length_b   1.000
_cell.length_c   1.000
_cell.angle_alpha   90.00
_cell.angle_beta   90.00
_cell.angle_gamma   90.00
#
_symmetry.space_group_name_H-M   'P 1'
#
loop_
_entity.id
_entity.type
_entity.pdbx_description
1 polymer ?
#
loop_
_entity_poly.entity_id
_entity_poly.type
_entity_poly.pdbx_seq_one_letter_code
_entity_poly.pdbx_strand_id
1 'polypeptide(L)'
;MLAAIGASTPSLTRQLAFDLTSIRVNCNAPGVVVTDFWSGMGKEQVEAYLKDRKNKMLTQKVAQPEAVAEAFLNVMRDMNTTGQVVHTNSGGVF
;
A
#
# COMPACT_ATOMS: atom_id res chain seq x y z
N MET A 1 1.88 13.18 -13.81
CA MET A 1 1.93 13.86 -12.50
C MET A 1 1.77 12.89 -11.34
N LEU A 2 0.72 12.07 -11.31
CA LEU A 2 0.54 11.07 -10.23
C LEU A 2 1.74 10.11 -10.11
N ALA A 3 2.28 9.64 -11.22
CA ALA A 3 3.45 8.76 -11.22
C ALA A 3 4.68 9.45 -10.62
N ALA A 4 4.89 10.72 -10.93
CA ALA A 4 6.00 11.50 -10.39
C ALA A 4 5.84 11.72 -8.88
N ILE A 5 4.64 12.03 -8.42
CA ILE A 5 4.33 12.20 -6.99
C ILE A 5 4.54 10.87 -6.26
N GLY A 6 4.02 9.78 -6.81
CA GLY A 6 4.22 8.43 -6.24
C GLY A 6 5.68 8.03 -6.17
N ALA A 7 6.46 8.35 -7.19
CA ALA A 7 7.89 8.03 -7.23
C ALA A 7 8.71 8.83 -6.22
N SER A 8 8.23 10.01 -5.77
CA SER A 8 8.93 10.82 -4.78
C SER A 8 8.78 10.28 -3.35
N THR A 9 7.75 9.49 -3.07
CA THR A 9 7.45 9.00 -1.71
C THR A 9 8.58 8.16 -1.10
N PRO A 10 9.23 7.22 -1.82
CA PRO A 10 10.36 6.49 -1.26
C PRO A 10 11.53 7.39 -0.87
N SER A 11 11.85 8.37 -1.71
CA SER A 11 12.93 9.32 -1.44
C SER A 11 12.61 10.21 -0.25
N LEU A 12 11.37 10.71 -0.17
CA LEU A 12 10.90 11.50 0.97
C LEU A 12 10.95 10.70 2.27
N THR A 13 10.50 9.44 2.24
CA THR A 13 10.54 8.54 3.40
C THR A 13 11.96 8.39 3.92
N ARG A 14 12.89 8.16 3.02
CA ARG A 14 14.30 7.96 3.35
C ARG A 14 14.91 9.25 3.91
N GLN A 15 14.61 10.39 3.31
CA GLN A 15 15.10 11.69 3.76
C GLN A 15 14.56 12.03 5.15
N LEU A 16 13.27 11.81 5.38
CA LEU A 16 12.67 12.07 6.69
C LEU A 16 13.24 11.14 7.76
N ALA A 17 13.52 9.89 7.44
CA ALA A 17 14.15 8.96 8.38
C ALA A 17 15.55 9.45 8.79
N PHE A 18 16.26 10.04 7.85
CA PHE A 18 17.57 10.64 8.10
C PHE A 18 17.46 11.91 8.95
N ASP A 19 16.59 12.84 8.53
CA ASP A 19 16.46 14.16 9.17
C ASP A 19 15.89 14.06 10.59
N LEU A 20 15.02 13.09 10.81
CA LEU A 20 14.38 12.85 12.11
C LEU A 20 15.08 11.73 12.90
N THR A 21 16.38 11.61 12.75
CA THR A 21 17.19 10.58 13.40
C THR A 21 16.76 10.36 14.84
N SER A 22 16.66 9.11 15.22
CA SER A 22 16.06 8.44 16.36
C SER A 22 14.54 8.24 16.24
N ILE A 23 13.85 8.92 15.34
CA ILE A 23 12.44 8.63 15.03
C ILE A 23 12.41 7.76 13.78
N ARG A 24 11.74 6.62 13.86
CA ARG A 24 11.59 5.73 12.71
C ARG A 24 10.52 6.29 11.76
N VAL A 25 10.85 6.33 10.48
CA VAL A 25 9.93 6.80 9.44
C VAL A 25 9.92 5.76 8.33
N ASN A 26 8.76 5.18 8.08
CA ASN A 26 8.56 4.18 7.04
C ASN A 26 7.30 4.51 6.22
N CYS A 27 7.19 3.90 5.07
CA CYS A 27 6.05 4.05 4.18
C CYS A 27 5.46 2.68 3.87
N ASN A 28 4.15 2.56 3.94
CA ASN A 28 3.45 1.40 3.41
C ASN A 28 2.85 1.75 2.05
N ALA A 29 3.06 0.87 1.09
CA ALA A 29 2.54 1.02 -0.27
C ALA A 29 1.55 -0.11 -0.55
N PRO A 30 0.27 0.07 -0.20
CA PRO A 30 -0.75 -0.94 -0.49
C PRO A 30 -1.10 -0.95 -1.98
N GLY A 31 -1.56 -2.11 -2.46
CA GLY A 31 -2.16 -2.23 -3.77
C GLY A 31 -3.65 -1.95 -3.74
N VAL A 32 -4.42 -2.69 -4.53
CA VAL A 32 -5.87 -2.57 -4.54
C VAL A 32 -6.46 -3.17 -3.27
N VAL A 33 -7.28 -2.38 -2.58
CA VAL A 33 -7.91 -2.76 -1.30
C VAL A 33 -9.40 -2.50 -1.41
N VAL A 34 -10.21 -3.43 -0.92
CA VAL A 34 -11.67 -3.28 -0.88
C VAL A 34 -12.01 -2.29 0.24
N THR A 35 -12.35 -1.06 -0.13
CA THR A 35 -12.68 0.01 0.82
C THR A 35 -13.88 0.81 0.31
N ASP A 36 -14.39 1.70 1.15
CA ASP A 36 -15.46 2.63 0.81
C ASP A 36 -15.05 3.64 -0.29
N PHE A 37 -13.78 3.71 -0.64
CA PHE A 37 -13.29 4.52 -1.75
C PHE A 37 -14.09 4.25 -3.04
N TRP A 38 -14.57 3.02 -3.21
CA TRP A 38 -15.31 2.57 -4.39
C TRP A 38 -16.81 2.85 -4.31
N SER A 39 -17.31 3.41 -3.20
CA SER A 39 -18.76 3.61 -2.97
C SER A 39 -19.42 4.56 -3.97
N GLY A 40 -18.65 5.46 -4.60
CA GLY A 40 -19.14 6.37 -5.64
C GLY A 40 -19.32 5.74 -7.01
N MET A 41 -18.90 4.49 -7.20
CA MET A 41 -19.00 3.76 -8.45
C MET A 41 -20.21 2.81 -8.43
N GLY A 42 -20.76 2.50 -9.59
CA GLY A 42 -21.81 1.49 -9.69
C GLY A 42 -21.35 0.13 -9.18
N LYS A 43 -22.22 -0.57 -8.47
CA LYS A 43 -21.89 -1.87 -7.86
C LYS A 43 -21.35 -2.86 -8.88
N GLU A 44 -21.95 -2.93 -10.07
CA GLU A 44 -21.51 -3.83 -11.14
C GLU A 44 -20.12 -3.47 -11.66
N GLN A 45 -19.82 -2.17 -11.76
CA GLN A 45 -18.51 -1.69 -12.19
C GLN A 45 -17.42 -2.05 -11.18
N VAL A 46 -17.73 -1.91 -9.89
CA VAL A 46 -16.81 -2.27 -8.81
C VAL A 46 -16.54 -3.78 -8.84
N GLU A 47 -17.57 -4.60 -8.94
CA GLU A 47 -17.44 -6.05 -8.99
C GLU A 47 -16.60 -6.50 -10.19
N ALA A 48 -16.85 -5.93 -11.38
CA ALA A 48 -16.08 -6.25 -12.57
C ALA A 48 -14.60 -5.85 -12.43
N TYR A 49 -14.34 -4.68 -11.87
CA TYR A 49 -12.98 -4.20 -11.64
C TYR A 49 -12.23 -5.10 -10.63
N LEU A 50 -12.85 -5.42 -9.51
CA LEU A 50 -12.24 -6.26 -8.49
C LEU A 50 -11.98 -7.68 -9.00
N LYS A 51 -12.89 -8.21 -9.81
CA LYS A 51 -12.70 -9.53 -10.45
C LYS A 51 -11.50 -9.52 -11.39
N ASP A 52 -11.38 -8.48 -12.22
CA ASP A 52 -10.22 -8.32 -13.11
C ASP A 52 -8.92 -8.22 -12.32
N ARG A 53 -8.91 -7.42 -11.25
CA ARG A 53 -7.74 -7.29 -10.38
C ARG A 53 -7.38 -8.59 -9.68
N LYS A 54 -8.35 -9.30 -9.14
CA LYS A 54 -8.14 -10.60 -8.52
C LYS A 54 -7.39 -11.56 -9.44
N ASN A 55 -7.78 -11.60 -10.71
CA ASN A 55 -7.14 -12.47 -11.68
C ASN A 55 -5.69 -12.09 -11.99
N LYS A 56 -5.33 -10.82 -11.78
CA LYS A 56 -3.98 -10.30 -12.01
C LYS A 56 -3.10 -10.33 -10.76
N MET A 57 -3.66 -10.64 -9.59
CA MET A 57 -2.89 -10.71 -8.34
C MET A 57 -2.27 -12.10 -8.16
N LEU A 58 -1.02 -12.14 -7.73
CA LEU A 58 -0.34 -13.42 -7.50
C LEU A 58 -0.95 -14.22 -6.36
N THR A 59 -1.51 -13.55 -5.35
CA THR A 59 -2.24 -14.22 -4.27
C THR A 59 -3.63 -14.65 -4.69
N GLN A 60 -4.09 -14.26 -5.89
CA GLN A 60 -5.44 -14.48 -6.40
C GLN A 60 -6.53 -13.90 -5.48
N LYS A 61 -6.18 -12.87 -4.74
CA LYS A 61 -7.09 -12.18 -3.81
C LYS A 61 -6.87 -10.67 -3.89
N VAL A 62 -7.96 -9.93 -3.76
CA VAL A 62 -7.91 -8.49 -3.50
C VAL A 62 -7.89 -8.31 -1.99
N ALA A 63 -7.00 -7.45 -1.51
CA ALA A 63 -6.82 -7.26 -0.08
C ALA A 63 -8.05 -6.65 0.59
N GLN A 64 -8.32 -7.11 1.80
CA GLN A 64 -9.24 -6.45 2.72
C GLN A 64 -8.47 -5.44 3.57
N PRO A 65 -9.14 -4.41 4.13
CA PRO A 65 -8.48 -3.40 4.96
C PRO A 65 -7.68 -4.01 6.12
N GLU A 66 -8.17 -5.09 6.71
CA GLU A 66 -7.52 -5.76 7.83
C GLU A 66 -6.13 -6.30 7.45
N ALA A 67 -5.97 -6.79 6.23
CA ALA A 67 -4.69 -7.29 5.74
C ALA A 67 -3.66 -6.16 5.61
N VAL A 68 -4.10 -4.99 5.14
CA VAL A 68 -3.24 -3.81 5.04
C VAL A 68 -2.90 -3.28 6.43
N ALA A 69 -3.86 -3.31 7.36
CA ALA A 69 -3.62 -2.89 8.75
C ALA A 69 -2.52 -3.71 9.41
N GLU A 70 -2.42 -5.01 9.11
CA GLU A 70 -1.33 -5.84 9.62
C GLU A 70 0.04 -5.36 9.15
N ALA A 71 0.15 -4.87 7.92
CA ALA A 71 1.41 -4.31 7.42
C ALA A 71 1.82 -3.07 8.21
N PHE A 72 0.88 -2.20 8.55
CA PHE A 72 1.13 -1.03 9.40
C PHE A 72 1.59 -1.46 10.80
N LEU A 73 0.89 -2.40 11.41
CA LEU A 73 1.25 -2.90 12.75
C LEU A 73 2.65 -3.51 12.75
N ASN A 74 3.00 -4.27 11.71
CA ASN A 74 4.33 -4.86 11.59
C ASN A 74 5.42 -3.79 11.61
N VAL A 75 5.26 -2.75 10.81
CA VAL A 75 6.24 -1.65 10.74
C VAL A 75 6.31 -0.89 12.06
N MET A 76 5.17 -0.71 12.73
CA MET A 76 5.13 -0.04 14.05
C MET A 76 5.86 -0.84 15.13
N ARG A 77 5.81 -2.17 15.06
CA ARG A 77 6.40 -3.06 16.06
C ARG A 77 7.86 -3.39 15.79
N ASP A 78 8.29 -3.35 14.53
CA ASP A 78 9.66 -3.66 14.15
C ASP A 78 10.57 -2.46 14.43
N MET A 79 11.20 -2.48 15.60
CA MET A 79 12.05 -1.40 16.08
C MET A 79 13.35 -1.23 15.27
N ASN A 80 13.65 -2.17 14.39
CA ASN A 80 14.86 -2.16 13.56
C ASN A 80 14.62 -1.58 12.15
N THR A 81 13.37 -1.25 11.82
CA THR A 81 13.00 -0.80 10.46
C THR A 81 12.79 0.70 10.43
N THR A 82 13.52 1.40 9.58
CA THR A 82 13.34 2.82 9.28
C THR A 82 13.80 3.11 7.85
N GLY A 83 13.22 4.13 7.24
CA GLY A 83 13.56 4.55 5.87
C GLY A 83 13.11 3.56 4.79
N GLN A 84 12.20 2.65 5.09
CA GLN A 84 11.78 1.59 4.20
C GLN A 84 10.41 1.85 3.59
N VAL A 85 10.22 1.32 2.38
CA VAL A 85 8.90 1.22 1.75
C VAL A 85 8.49 -0.24 1.76
N VAL A 86 7.38 -0.52 2.41
CA VAL A 86 6.83 -1.88 2.51
C VAL A 86 5.66 -2.02 1.55
N HIS A 87 5.82 -2.89 0.57
CA HIS A 87 4.77 -3.18 -0.40
C HIS A 87 3.85 -4.29 0.11
N THR A 88 2.56 -4.02 0.14
CA THR A 88 1.53 -4.98 0.49
C THR A 88 0.44 -4.94 -0.59
N ASN A 89 0.69 -5.61 -1.70
CA ASN A 89 -0.08 -5.45 -2.95
C ASN A 89 -0.51 -6.76 -3.59
N SER A 90 -0.49 -7.85 -2.84
CA SER A 90 -0.87 -9.19 -3.34
C SER A 90 -0.07 -9.65 -4.56
N GLY A 91 1.13 -9.09 -4.74
CA GLY A 91 1.95 -9.35 -5.92
C GLY A 91 1.40 -8.70 -7.19
N GLY A 92 0.54 -7.71 -7.06
CA GLY A 92 0.01 -6.99 -8.21
C GLY A 92 1.10 -6.23 -8.94
N VAL A 93 1.20 -6.44 -10.25
CA VAL A 93 2.11 -5.70 -11.13
C VAL A 93 1.25 -4.67 -11.88
N PHE A 94 1.61 -3.42 -11.75
CA PHE A 94 0.85 -2.31 -12.33
C PHE A 94 1.65 -1.58 -13.38
#